data_33a5792045bf25c92b3c001541250647
#
_entry.id   33a5792045bf25c92b3c001541250647
#
_cell.length_a   1.000
_cell.length_b   1.000
_cell.length_c   1.000
_cell.angle_alpha   90.00
_cell.angle_beta   90.00
_cell.angle_gamma   90.00
#
_symmetry.space_group_name_H-M   'P 1'
#
loop_
_entity.id
_entity.type
_entity.pdbx_description
1 polymer ?
#
loop_
_entity_poly.entity_id
_entity_poly.type
_entity_poly.pdbx_seq_one_letter_code
_entity_poly.pdbx_strand_id
1 'polypeptide(L)'
;MLPNHQNILWFSKGAHFKFNPTFEGYSPSTNIDQILQRRTRNDNNISVYAKGAEGHPVISGHKQGVPLGDVWDIPFLNPKAKERTGYPTQKPLLLLEKIIALVSDKGDTVLDPFFGSGTTLVAAKLLKRQYIGFDISEDAYSIAEQRLAQPIRTDSALLKKGRATYKEADEDALRLLQGVKFFPVHRNKSIDAIIPGDFPTGPLLIKIQKPDETLQDAINTLHRSAEKRQSSQSILIKTHSDLLCIRPTVPPSIRIIEAPGCTLQSLVNRIRAPQRLSKS
;
A
#
# COMPACT_ATOMS: atom_id res chain seq x y z
N MET A 1 12.53 12.76 -20.22
CA MET A 1 11.81 12.24 -19.03
C MET A 1 10.41 12.86 -19.01
N LEU A 2 9.37 12.07 -18.81
CA LEU A 2 8.03 12.62 -18.60
C LEU A 2 7.94 13.14 -17.15
N PRO A 3 7.37 14.32 -16.91
CA PRO A 3 7.19 14.84 -15.55
C PRO A 3 6.25 13.90 -14.79
N ASN A 4 6.69 13.47 -13.61
CA ASN A 4 5.98 12.48 -12.80
C ASN A 4 5.41 13.08 -11.51
N HIS A 5 5.30 14.40 -11.45
CA HIS A 5 4.74 15.13 -10.31
C HIS A 5 3.94 16.34 -10.77
N GLN A 6 3.06 16.82 -9.91
CA GLN A 6 2.32 18.07 -10.07
C GLN A 6 2.60 18.95 -8.86
N ASN A 7 2.84 20.23 -9.10
CA ASN A 7 3.04 21.20 -8.03
C ASN A 7 1.70 21.82 -7.62
N ILE A 8 1.51 21.97 -6.31
CA ILE A 8 0.39 22.71 -5.73
C ILE A 8 0.98 23.98 -5.13
N LEU A 9 0.47 25.13 -5.52
CA LEU A 9 0.88 26.40 -4.98
C LEU A 9 -0.15 26.85 -3.96
N TRP A 10 0.31 27.32 -2.81
CA TRP A 10 -0.53 27.85 -1.76
C TRP A 10 -0.27 29.34 -1.56
N PHE A 11 -1.34 30.11 -1.58
CA PHE A 11 -1.31 31.55 -1.35
C PHE A 11 -2.29 31.93 -0.24
N SER A 12 -1.97 32.97 0.51
CA SER A 12 -2.87 33.58 1.49
C SER A 12 -3.04 35.07 1.19
N LYS A 13 -4.20 35.62 1.48
CA LYS A 13 -4.48 37.07 1.31
C LYS A 13 -3.68 37.93 2.27
N GLY A 14 -3.28 37.37 3.41
CA GLY A 14 -2.54 38.11 4.45
C GLY A 14 -1.76 37.18 5.35
N ALA A 15 -1.15 37.72 6.40
CA ALA A 15 -0.34 36.97 7.35
C ALA A 15 -1.15 35.98 8.21
N HIS A 16 -2.45 36.23 8.36
CA HIS A 16 -3.34 35.35 9.12
C HIS A 16 -4.06 34.38 8.17
N PHE A 17 -3.78 33.12 8.30
CA PHE A 17 -4.39 32.04 7.52
C PHE A 17 -4.64 30.82 8.41
N LYS A 18 -5.61 30.01 8.05
CA LYS A 18 -5.88 28.73 8.71
C LYS A 18 -4.90 27.68 8.20
N PHE A 19 -4.30 26.95 9.13
CA PHE A 19 -3.48 25.80 8.84
C PHE A 19 -3.72 24.74 9.91
N ASN A 20 -4.29 23.62 9.53
CA ASN A 20 -4.58 22.49 10.40
C ASN A 20 -3.53 21.40 10.18
N PRO A 21 -2.48 21.30 11.02
CA PRO A 21 -1.45 20.29 10.84
C PRO A 21 -2.06 18.90 10.91
N THR A 22 -1.78 18.09 9.89
CA THR A 22 -2.12 16.65 9.85
C THR A 22 -0.87 15.82 10.09
N PHE A 23 -1.06 14.61 10.63
CA PHE A 23 0.03 13.74 10.99
C PHE A 23 -0.12 12.40 10.28
N GLU A 24 1.00 11.85 9.87
CA GLU A 24 1.11 10.50 9.31
C GLU A 24 1.71 9.55 10.35
N GLY A 25 1.49 8.24 10.15
CA GLY A 25 2.07 7.22 11.02
C GLY A 25 3.61 7.24 10.97
N TYR A 26 4.23 6.81 12.06
CA TYR A 26 5.69 6.64 12.10
C TYR A 26 6.14 5.55 11.13
N SER A 27 7.31 5.74 10.52
CA SER A 27 7.97 4.69 9.77
C SER A 27 8.31 3.50 10.67
N PRO A 28 8.25 2.25 10.19
CA PRO A 28 8.70 1.08 10.94
C PRO A 28 10.16 1.16 11.43
N SER A 29 10.99 1.96 10.77
CA SER A 29 12.38 2.22 11.16
C SER A 29 12.54 3.33 12.20
N THR A 30 11.45 3.98 12.64
CA THR A 30 11.53 5.07 13.61
C THR A 30 11.86 4.52 14.99
N ASN A 31 12.97 4.99 15.58
CA ASN A 31 13.36 4.61 16.93
C ASN A 31 12.32 5.09 17.95
N ILE A 32 11.99 4.26 18.94
CA ILE A 32 11.07 4.56 20.03
C ILE A 32 11.45 5.84 20.77
N ASP A 33 12.75 6.11 20.93
CA ASP A 33 13.24 7.33 21.56
C ASP A 33 12.84 8.59 20.79
N GLN A 34 12.81 8.52 19.46
CA GLN A 34 12.35 9.64 18.60
C GLN A 34 10.86 9.92 18.82
N ILE A 35 10.08 8.88 19.15
CA ILE A 35 8.64 9.01 19.40
C ILE A 35 8.39 9.60 20.79
N LEU A 36 9.16 9.20 21.79
CA LEU A 36 8.89 9.53 23.20
C LEU A 36 9.61 10.79 23.68
N GLN A 37 10.81 11.08 23.17
CA GLN A 37 11.60 12.20 23.67
C GLN A 37 11.13 13.55 23.11
N ARG A 38 11.07 14.54 24.01
CA ARG A 38 10.80 15.94 23.63
C ARG A 38 12.00 16.49 22.88
N ARG A 39 11.74 17.28 21.83
CA ARG A 39 12.76 18.07 21.12
C ARG A 39 12.69 19.53 21.52
N THR A 40 13.86 20.17 21.55
CA THR A 40 14.04 21.60 21.74
C THR A 40 15.06 22.11 20.73
N ARG A 41 15.25 23.43 20.66
CA ARG A 41 16.32 24.03 19.87
C ARG A 41 17.42 24.48 20.80
N ASN A 42 18.68 24.19 20.43
CA ASN A 42 19.85 24.70 21.13
C ASN A 42 20.17 26.15 20.69
N ASP A 43 21.19 26.75 21.30
CA ASP A 43 21.62 28.15 21.01
C ASP A 43 21.98 28.37 19.53
N ASN A 44 22.37 27.33 18.82
CA ASN A 44 22.66 27.35 17.38
C ASN A 44 21.42 27.09 16.50
N ASN A 45 20.22 27.14 17.10
CA ASN A 45 18.94 26.86 16.44
C ASN A 45 18.82 25.45 15.84
N ILE A 46 19.64 24.48 16.29
CA ILE A 46 19.61 23.09 15.86
C ILE A 46 18.63 22.32 16.74
N SER A 47 17.77 21.47 16.12
CA SER A 47 16.85 20.60 16.85
C SER A 47 17.60 19.49 17.55
N VAL A 48 17.52 19.46 18.88
CA VAL A 48 18.15 18.45 19.76
C VAL A 48 17.13 17.83 20.70
N TYR A 49 17.43 16.69 21.28
CA TYR A 49 16.59 16.13 22.34
C TYR A 49 16.70 16.96 23.62
N ALA A 50 15.55 17.31 24.21
CA ALA A 50 15.51 18.04 25.45
C ALA A 50 16.05 17.14 26.59
N LYS A 51 16.93 17.74 27.42
CA LYS A 51 17.47 17.13 28.61
C LYS A 51 16.97 17.86 29.85
N GLY A 52 16.61 17.13 30.88
CA GLY A 52 16.30 17.69 32.19
C GLY A 52 17.57 18.12 32.94
N ALA A 53 17.40 18.63 34.15
CA ALA A 53 18.50 19.16 34.99
C ALA A 53 19.61 18.11 35.27
N GLU A 54 19.27 16.83 35.31
CA GLU A 54 20.23 15.74 35.54
C GLU A 54 20.74 15.09 34.22
N GLY A 55 20.49 15.71 33.08
CA GLY A 55 20.94 15.20 31.80
C GLY A 55 20.09 14.08 31.19
N HIS A 56 19.08 13.61 31.90
CA HIS A 56 18.15 12.59 31.39
C HIS A 56 17.22 13.14 30.30
N PRO A 57 16.81 12.31 29.32
CA PRO A 57 15.86 12.72 28.31
C PRO A 57 14.51 13.13 28.90
N VAL A 58 13.97 14.25 28.44
CA VAL A 58 12.61 14.67 28.79
C VAL A 58 11.61 13.92 27.93
N ILE A 59 10.77 13.11 28.55
CA ILE A 59 9.69 12.41 27.89
C ILE A 59 8.55 13.41 27.63
N SER A 60 8.15 13.57 26.39
CA SER A 60 6.94 14.30 26.03
C SER A 60 5.78 13.29 25.92
N GLY A 61 4.60 13.72 26.35
CA GLY A 61 3.40 12.89 26.19
C GLY A 61 3.18 12.41 24.75
N HIS A 62 2.08 11.76 24.52
CA HIS A 62 1.73 11.11 23.23
C HIS A 62 1.89 12.06 22.03
N LYS A 63 2.81 11.75 21.13
CA LYS A 63 2.94 12.45 19.86
C LYS A 63 1.95 11.88 18.85
N GLN A 64 1.36 12.73 18.02
CA GLN A 64 0.31 12.33 17.09
C GLN A 64 0.85 11.62 15.82
N GLY A 65 2.16 11.59 15.61
CA GLY A 65 2.80 11.05 14.41
C GLY A 65 3.86 11.99 13.84
N VAL A 66 4.19 11.78 12.59
CA VAL A 66 5.07 12.67 11.81
C VAL A 66 4.22 13.72 11.12
N PRO A 67 4.53 15.04 11.24
CA PRO A 67 3.82 16.06 10.47
C PRO A 67 3.83 15.73 8.99
N LEU A 68 2.70 15.98 8.31
CA LEU A 68 2.59 15.79 6.86
C LEU A 68 3.67 16.58 6.13
N GLY A 69 4.43 15.89 5.27
CA GLY A 69 5.43 16.52 4.42
C GLY A 69 4.81 17.28 3.24
N ASP A 70 5.64 17.98 2.48
CA ASP A 70 5.28 18.73 1.27
C ASP A 70 5.21 17.87 0.01
N VAL A 71 5.67 16.62 0.07
CA VAL A 71 5.58 15.64 -1.01
C VAL A 71 4.51 14.60 -0.68
N TRP A 72 3.48 14.54 -1.52
CA TRP A 72 2.36 13.62 -1.34
C TRP A 72 2.35 12.56 -2.45
N ASP A 73 2.43 11.30 -2.07
CA ASP A 73 2.35 10.18 -3.02
C ASP A 73 0.88 9.76 -3.22
N ILE A 74 0.15 10.56 -3.99
CA ILE A 74 -1.25 10.29 -4.33
C ILE A 74 -1.33 9.87 -5.79
N PRO A 75 -1.66 8.61 -6.09
CA PRO A 75 -1.73 8.12 -7.47
C PRO A 75 -2.92 8.71 -8.22
N PHE A 76 -2.82 8.71 -9.54
CA PHE A 76 -3.98 8.97 -10.42
C PHE A 76 -5.10 7.96 -10.17
N LEU A 77 -6.33 8.37 -10.46
CA LEU A 77 -7.47 7.47 -10.40
C LEU A 77 -7.30 6.30 -11.35
N ASN A 78 -7.38 5.11 -10.81
CA ASN A 78 -7.42 3.90 -11.62
C ASN A 78 -8.63 3.95 -12.56
N PRO A 79 -8.52 3.49 -13.83
CA PRO A 79 -9.67 3.39 -14.74
C PRO A 79 -10.88 2.63 -14.17
N LYS A 80 -10.66 1.72 -13.23
CA LYS A 80 -11.69 0.93 -12.53
C LYS A 80 -12.07 1.50 -11.15
N ALA A 81 -11.62 2.69 -10.78
CA ALA A 81 -11.96 3.29 -9.49
C ALA A 81 -13.45 3.62 -9.44
N LYS A 82 -14.10 3.29 -8.32
CA LYS A 82 -15.55 3.50 -8.14
C LYS A 82 -15.98 4.97 -8.23
N GLU A 83 -15.10 5.90 -7.86
CA GLU A 83 -15.36 7.33 -7.91
C GLU A 83 -15.14 7.95 -9.31
N ARG A 84 -14.64 7.15 -10.27
CA ARG A 84 -14.33 7.65 -11.61
C ARG A 84 -15.62 7.84 -12.41
N THR A 85 -15.81 9.05 -12.94
CA THR A 85 -16.98 9.42 -13.74
C THR A 85 -16.75 9.36 -15.25
N GLY A 86 -15.49 9.17 -15.69
CA GLY A 86 -15.11 9.33 -17.10
C GLY A 86 -14.76 10.77 -17.49
N TYR A 87 -15.00 11.75 -16.62
CA TYR A 87 -14.63 13.15 -16.91
C TYR A 87 -13.11 13.27 -17.09
N PRO A 88 -12.66 13.93 -18.16
CA PRO A 88 -11.24 14.18 -18.38
C PRO A 88 -10.64 14.93 -17.19
N THR A 89 -9.40 14.63 -16.85
CA THR A 89 -8.67 15.34 -15.77
C THR A 89 -9.25 15.25 -14.35
N GLN A 90 -10.22 14.37 -14.10
CA GLN A 90 -10.76 14.15 -12.75
C GLN A 90 -9.66 13.85 -11.73
N LYS A 91 -9.61 14.61 -10.65
CA LYS A 91 -8.66 14.41 -9.54
C LYS A 91 -9.18 13.38 -8.53
N PRO A 92 -8.28 12.65 -7.85
CA PRO A 92 -8.68 11.78 -6.73
C PRO A 92 -9.33 12.60 -5.60
N LEU A 93 -10.41 12.09 -5.03
CA LEU A 93 -11.11 12.73 -3.92
C LEU A 93 -10.18 12.95 -2.72
N LEU A 94 -9.30 11.97 -2.44
CA LEU A 94 -8.32 12.04 -1.36
C LEU A 94 -7.41 13.28 -1.44
N LEU A 95 -7.02 13.70 -2.65
CA LEU A 95 -6.20 14.89 -2.83
C LEU A 95 -6.92 16.14 -2.33
N LEU A 96 -8.17 16.31 -2.74
CA LEU A 96 -8.96 17.49 -2.37
C LEU A 96 -9.37 17.45 -0.89
N GLU A 97 -9.64 16.25 -0.34
CA GLU A 97 -9.89 16.09 1.10
C GLU A 97 -8.67 16.51 1.93
N LYS A 98 -7.46 16.13 1.53
CA LYS A 98 -6.21 16.56 2.20
C LYS A 98 -6.04 18.08 2.15
N ILE A 99 -6.18 18.69 0.96
CA ILE A 99 -6.03 20.13 0.78
C ILE A 99 -7.05 20.88 1.65
N ILE A 100 -8.34 20.55 1.54
CA ILE A 100 -9.42 21.23 2.25
C ILE A 100 -9.26 21.09 3.78
N ALA A 101 -8.88 19.91 4.26
CA ALA A 101 -8.66 19.67 5.68
C ALA A 101 -7.52 20.52 6.26
N LEU A 102 -6.44 20.72 5.48
CA LEU A 102 -5.28 21.50 5.90
C LEU A 102 -5.59 22.99 6.07
N VAL A 103 -6.46 23.57 5.21
CA VAL A 103 -6.59 25.04 5.08
C VAL A 103 -7.96 25.55 5.46
N SER A 104 -8.86 24.70 5.97
CA SER A 104 -10.21 25.11 6.34
C SER A 104 -10.76 24.35 7.54
N ASP A 105 -11.75 24.93 8.22
CA ASP A 105 -12.50 24.31 9.30
C ASP A 105 -13.91 23.91 8.86
N LYS A 106 -14.59 23.09 9.68
CA LYS A 106 -16.00 22.74 9.43
C LYS A 106 -16.85 24.01 9.40
N GLY A 107 -17.71 24.13 8.39
CA GLY A 107 -18.55 25.29 8.18
C GLY A 107 -17.92 26.39 7.30
N ASP A 108 -16.63 26.37 7.05
CA ASP A 108 -16.00 27.28 6.09
C ASP A 108 -16.52 27.05 4.67
N THR A 109 -16.42 28.06 3.82
CA THR A 109 -16.83 27.99 2.41
C THR A 109 -15.64 27.70 1.52
N VAL A 110 -15.76 26.67 0.69
CA VAL A 110 -14.79 26.30 -0.36
C VAL A 110 -15.34 26.77 -1.70
N LEU A 111 -14.55 27.53 -2.43
CA LEU A 111 -14.89 28.01 -3.78
C LEU A 111 -14.02 27.29 -4.82
N ASP A 112 -14.66 26.73 -5.84
CA ASP A 112 -13.98 26.18 -7.02
C ASP A 112 -14.58 26.80 -8.30
N PRO A 113 -13.88 27.74 -8.93
CA PRO A 113 -14.40 28.43 -10.13
C PRO A 113 -14.32 27.60 -11.42
N PHE A 114 -13.74 26.39 -11.37
CA PHE A 114 -13.59 25.48 -12.51
C PHE A 114 -13.74 24.03 -12.03
N PHE A 115 -14.88 23.72 -11.43
CA PHE A 115 -15.04 22.47 -10.66
C PHE A 115 -14.97 21.20 -11.51
N GLY A 116 -15.15 21.23 -12.84
CA GLY A 116 -15.09 20.08 -13.71
C GLY A 116 -16.00 18.93 -13.23
N SER A 117 -15.41 17.81 -12.85
CA SER A 117 -16.17 16.67 -12.29
C SER A 117 -16.70 16.91 -10.85
N GLY A 118 -16.55 18.09 -10.26
CA GLY A 118 -17.04 18.44 -8.93
C GLY A 118 -16.27 17.80 -7.77
N THR A 119 -15.05 17.32 -7.97
CA THR A 119 -14.30 16.63 -6.91
C THR A 119 -14.07 17.50 -5.67
N THR A 120 -13.77 18.79 -5.87
CA THR A 120 -13.61 19.77 -4.78
C THR A 120 -14.91 19.94 -3.98
N LEU A 121 -16.04 20.06 -4.67
CA LEU A 121 -17.35 20.26 -4.05
C LEU A 121 -17.76 19.03 -3.23
N VAL A 122 -17.51 17.83 -3.77
CA VAL A 122 -17.75 16.55 -3.08
C VAL A 122 -16.88 16.45 -1.83
N ALA A 123 -15.59 16.77 -1.93
CA ALA A 123 -14.67 16.77 -0.80
C ALA A 123 -15.13 17.74 0.30
N ALA A 124 -15.50 18.96 -0.08
CA ALA A 124 -16.03 19.98 0.84
C ALA A 124 -17.29 19.48 1.57
N LYS A 125 -18.26 18.91 0.84
CA LYS A 125 -19.48 18.32 1.42
C LYS A 125 -19.15 17.22 2.42
N LEU A 126 -18.28 16.26 2.06
CA LEU A 126 -17.89 15.15 2.93
C LEU A 126 -17.17 15.60 4.21
N LEU A 127 -16.43 16.70 4.11
CA LEU A 127 -15.72 17.32 5.23
C LEU A 127 -16.56 18.33 6.00
N LYS A 128 -17.87 18.47 5.69
CA LYS A 128 -18.80 19.41 6.32
C LYS A 128 -18.41 20.89 6.14
N ARG A 129 -17.89 21.24 4.97
CA ARG A 129 -17.69 22.62 4.52
C ARG A 129 -18.85 23.02 3.61
N GLN A 130 -19.15 24.32 3.57
CA GLN A 130 -19.96 24.91 2.51
C GLN A 130 -19.17 24.89 1.21
N TYR A 131 -19.85 24.88 0.07
CA TYR A 131 -19.16 24.88 -1.22
C TYR A 131 -19.92 25.73 -2.23
N ILE A 132 -19.16 26.41 -3.08
CA ILE A 132 -19.63 27.18 -4.24
C ILE A 132 -18.76 26.74 -5.41
N GLY A 133 -19.36 26.43 -6.55
CA GLY A 133 -18.63 26.02 -7.74
C GLY A 133 -19.19 26.64 -9.00
N PHE A 134 -18.33 26.91 -9.95
CA PHE A 134 -18.69 27.37 -11.30
C PHE A 134 -18.01 26.49 -12.33
N ASP A 135 -18.73 26.21 -13.40
CA ASP A 135 -18.18 25.59 -14.62
C ASP A 135 -19.02 26.03 -15.81
N ILE A 136 -18.42 26.10 -16.99
CA ILE A 136 -19.13 26.48 -18.19
C ILE A 136 -19.80 25.28 -18.88
N SER A 137 -19.42 24.05 -18.52
CA SER A 137 -19.88 22.81 -19.14
C SER A 137 -21.14 22.30 -18.43
N GLU A 138 -22.21 22.09 -19.16
CA GLU A 138 -23.42 21.43 -18.65
C GLU A 138 -23.14 19.98 -18.22
N ASP A 139 -22.25 19.27 -18.92
CA ASP A 139 -21.82 17.93 -18.55
C ASP A 139 -21.12 17.92 -17.19
N ALA A 140 -20.26 18.91 -16.96
CA ALA A 140 -19.59 19.06 -15.67
C ALA A 140 -20.61 19.28 -14.54
N TYR A 141 -21.61 20.12 -14.77
CA TYR A 141 -22.69 20.38 -13.81
C TYR A 141 -23.46 19.10 -13.49
N SER A 142 -23.93 18.40 -14.51
CA SER A 142 -24.70 17.15 -14.34
C SER A 142 -23.91 16.07 -13.57
N ILE A 143 -22.62 15.91 -13.88
CA ILE A 143 -21.73 14.99 -13.18
C ILE A 143 -21.54 15.39 -11.72
N ALA A 144 -21.29 16.68 -11.48
CA ALA A 144 -21.08 17.19 -10.11
C ALA A 144 -22.34 17.03 -9.25
N GLU A 145 -23.53 17.29 -9.81
CA GLU A 145 -24.79 17.11 -9.12
C GLU A 145 -25.03 15.66 -8.70
N GLN A 146 -24.83 14.72 -9.62
CA GLN A 146 -24.93 13.28 -9.31
C GLN A 146 -23.95 12.85 -8.22
N ARG A 147 -22.70 13.31 -8.30
CA ARG A 147 -21.67 13.01 -7.29
C ARG A 147 -21.97 13.65 -5.93
N LEU A 148 -22.57 14.83 -5.92
CA LEU A 148 -23.02 15.47 -4.70
C LEU A 148 -24.21 14.75 -4.08
N ALA A 149 -25.14 14.23 -4.90
CA ALA A 149 -26.26 13.42 -4.41
C ALA A 149 -25.78 12.11 -3.75
N GLN A 150 -24.83 11.44 -4.37
CA GLN A 150 -24.27 10.17 -3.89
C GLN A 150 -22.73 10.19 -3.90
N PRO A 151 -22.10 10.77 -2.87
CA PRO A 151 -20.64 10.83 -2.77
C PRO A 151 -20.02 9.42 -2.67
N ILE A 152 -19.17 9.06 -3.60
CA ILE A 152 -18.46 7.79 -3.62
C ILE A 152 -16.99 8.03 -3.29
N ARG A 153 -16.49 7.37 -2.24
CA ARG A 153 -15.07 7.29 -1.92
C ARG A 153 -14.47 6.01 -2.47
N THR A 154 -13.33 6.11 -3.12
CA THR A 154 -12.54 4.93 -3.45
C THR A 154 -11.74 4.51 -2.21
N ASP A 155 -12.11 3.38 -1.62
CA ASP A 155 -11.33 2.76 -0.55
C ASP A 155 -10.36 1.76 -1.16
N SER A 156 -9.11 2.17 -1.36
CA SER A 156 -8.06 1.29 -1.86
C SER A 156 -6.77 1.47 -1.05
N ALA A 157 -6.06 0.37 -0.84
CA ALA A 157 -4.76 0.39 -0.18
C ALA A 157 -3.78 1.33 -0.89
N LEU A 158 -3.87 1.41 -2.23
CA LEU A 158 -3.06 2.30 -3.03
C LEU A 158 -3.26 3.78 -2.69
N LEU A 159 -4.52 4.23 -2.54
CA LEU A 159 -4.82 5.60 -2.15
C LEU A 159 -4.38 5.89 -0.71
N LYS A 160 -4.47 4.90 0.18
CA LYS A 160 -4.10 5.06 1.59
C LYS A 160 -2.58 5.05 1.82
N LYS A 161 -1.85 4.21 1.09
CA LYS A 161 -0.43 3.92 1.32
C LYS A 161 0.49 4.43 0.21
N GLY A 162 -0.06 5.04 -0.86
CA GLY A 162 0.70 5.53 -2.01
C GLY A 162 1.51 4.44 -2.69
N ARG A 163 2.67 4.81 -3.23
CA ARG A 163 3.57 3.88 -3.95
C ARG A 163 4.13 2.77 -3.08
N ALA A 164 4.14 2.90 -1.76
CA ALA A 164 4.52 1.81 -0.88
C ALA A 164 3.68 0.56 -1.11
N THR A 165 2.39 0.73 -1.48
CA THR A 165 1.51 -0.38 -1.86
C THR A 165 1.94 -1.10 -3.14
N TYR A 166 2.68 -0.43 -4.04
CA TYR A 166 3.22 -1.09 -5.23
C TYR A 166 4.43 -1.97 -4.93
N LYS A 167 5.12 -1.71 -3.82
CA LYS A 167 6.28 -2.49 -3.37
C LYS A 167 5.91 -3.70 -2.51
N GLU A 168 4.62 -3.92 -2.26
CA GLU A 168 4.11 -5.12 -1.57
C GLU A 168 4.13 -6.36 -2.50
N ALA A 169 5.25 -6.65 -3.14
CA ALA A 169 5.69 -8.02 -3.26
C ALA A 169 6.07 -8.41 -1.82
N ASP A 170 5.63 -9.56 -1.38
CA ASP A 170 5.95 -10.09 -0.05
C ASP A 170 7.49 -10.23 0.05
N GLU A 171 8.15 -9.16 0.53
CA GLU A 171 9.62 -9.09 0.58
C GLU A 171 10.19 -10.23 1.42
N ASP A 172 9.48 -10.64 2.46
CA ASP A 172 9.90 -11.75 3.32
C ASP A 172 9.81 -13.09 2.56
N ALA A 173 8.76 -13.30 1.80
CA ALA A 173 8.64 -14.48 0.94
C ALA A 173 9.72 -14.45 -0.17
N LEU A 174 9.97 -13.31 -0.79
CA LEU A 174 10.98 -13.17 -1.85
C LEU A 174 12.42 -13.40 -1.35
N ARG A 175 12.69 -13.29 -0.05
CA ARG A 175 14.00 -13.69 0.53
C ARG A 175 14.32 -15.16 0.32
N LEU A 176 13.31 -16.00 0.13
CA LEU A 176 13.51 -17.41 -0.22
C LEU A 176 14.16 -17.61 -1.62
N LEU A 177 14.13 -16.57 -2.45
CA LEU A 177 14.75 -16.53 -3.77
C LEU A 177 16.14 -15.89 -3.77
N GLN A 178 16.71 -15.62 -2.60
CA GLN A 178 18.04 -14.99 -2.50
C GLN A 178 19.09 -15.83 -3.24
N GLY A 179 19.90 -15.16 -4.08
CA GLY A 179 20.90 -15.80 -4.93
C GLY A 179 20.39 -16.17 -6.32
N VAL A 180 19.10 -16.04 -6.59
CA VAL A 180 18.50 -16.25 -7.92
C VAL A 180 18.18 -14.90 -8.55
N LYS A 181 18.46 -14.71 -9.83
CA LYS A 181 18.06 -13.51 -10.56
C LYS A 181 16.58 -13.62 -10.92
N PHE A 182 15.74 -12.71 -10.44
CA PHE A 182 14.31 -12.72 -10.72
C PHE A 182 13.73 -11.30 -10.85
N PHE A 183 12.55 -11.19 -11.45
CA PHE A 183 11.71 -9.99 -11.42
C PHE A 183 10.55 -10.23 -10.45
N PRO A 184 10.39 -9.42 -9.40
CA PRO A 184 9.26 -9.53 -8.49
C PRO A 184 7.96 -9.16 -9.20
N VAL A 185 6.90 -9.91 -8.92
CA VAL A 185 5.56 -9.65 -9.44
C VAL A 185 4.71 -9.04 -8.33
N HIS A 186 4.35 -7.78 -8.49
CA HIS A 186 3.55 -7.07 -7.53
C HIS A 186 2.05 -7.28 -7.78
N ARG A 187 1.26 -7.28 -6.72
CA ARG A 187 -0.22 -7.33 -6.76
C ARG A 187 -0.81 -8.53 -7.50
N ASN A 188 -0.16 -9.64 -7.45
CA ASN A 188 -0.63 -10.86 -8.06
C ASN A 188 -0.69 -11.98 -7.01
N LYS A 189 -1.87 -12.52 -6.78
CA LYS A 189 -2.05 -13.62 -5.82
C LYS A 189 -1.50 -14.96 -6.33
N SER A 190 -1.27 -15.07 -7.63
CA SER A 190 -0.94 -16.33 -8.30
C SER A 190 0.54 -16.49 -8.60
N ILE A 191 1.29 -15.39 -8.67
CA ILE A 191 2.70 -15.37 -9.09
C ILE A 191 3.42 -14.35 -8.23
N ASP A 192 4.53 -14.72 -7.63
CA ASP A 192 5.35 -13.83 -6.80
C ASP A 192 6.61 -13.34 -7.54
N ALA A 193 7.13 -14.15 -8.47
CA ALA A 193 8.30 -13.79 -9.27
C ALA A 193 8.30 -14.44 -10.66
N ILE A 194 9.10 -13.86 -11.55
CA ILE A 194 9.39 -14.40 -12.90
C ILE A 194 10.91 -14.49 -13.04
N ILE A 195 11.40 -15.63 -13.47
CA ILE A 195 12.82 -15.80 -13.79
C ILE A 195 13.05 -15.23 -15.19
N PRO A 196 14.00 -14.27 -15.36
CA PRO A 196 14.35 -13.74 -16.67
C PRO A 196 15.11 -14.77 -17.48
N GLY A 197 14.81 -14.85 -18.78
CA GLY A 197 15.48 -15.72 -19.74
C GLY A 197 14.54 -16.13 -20.86
N ASP A 198 15.11 -16.54 -21.99
CA ASP A 198 14.38 -17.09 -23.10
C ASP A 198 14.25 -18.61 -22.89
N PHE A 199 13.16 -18.99 -22.25
CA PHE A 199 12.84 -20.40 -22.05
C PHE A 199 11.99 -20.88 -23.23
N PRO A 200 12.35 -22.03 -23.88
CA PRO A 200 11.58 -22.57 -25.01
C PRO A 200 10.13 -22.88 -24.66
N THR A 201 9.85 -22.99 -23.39
CA THR A 201 8.58 -23.42 -22.79
C THR A 201 7.75 -22.27 -22.25
N GLY A 202 8.04 -21.02 -22.66
CA GLY A 202 7.40 -19.81 -22.14
C GLY A 202 8.04 -19.32 -20.82
N PRO A 203 7.47 -18.27 -20.19
CA PRO A 203 8.06 -17.65 -19.01
C PRO A 203 8.09 -18.63 -17.81
N LEU A 204 9.18 -18.67 -17.07
CA LEU A 204 9.28 -19.47 -15.85
C LEU A 204 8.71 -18.68 -14.67
N LEU A 205 7.56 -19.11 -14.18
CA LEU A 205 6.80 -18.46 -13.12
C LEU A 205 7.11 -19.08 -11.77
N ILE A 206 7.20 -18.25 -10.74
CA ILE A 206 7.37 -18.69 -9.36
C ILE A 206 6.20 -18.21 -8.52
N LYS A 207 5.63 -19.13 -7.73
CA LYS A 207 4.71 -18.82 -6.64
C LYS A 207 5.29 -19.32 -5.32
N ILE A 208 5.07 -18.56 -4.27
CA ILE A 208 5.44 -18.91 -2.90
C ILE A 208 4.13 -19.11 -2.13
N GLN A 209 3.96 -20.30 -1.53
CA GLN A 209 2.79 -20.62 -0.72
C GLN A 209 2.66 -19.61 0.43
N LYS A 210 1.48 -19.01 0.59
CA LYS A 210 1.20 -18.04 1.66
C LYS A 210 0.82 -18.75 2.96
N PRO A 211 1.00 -18.14 4.14
CA PRO A 211 0.70 -18.76 5.44
C PRO A 211 -0.75 -19.22 5.62
N ASP A 212 -1.68 -18.54 4.95
CA ASP A 212 -3.13 -18.78 4.98
C ASP A 212 -3.65 -19.58 3.78
N GLU A 213 -2.75 -20.12 2.93
CA GLU A 213 -3.07 -20.81 1.69
C GLU A 213 -2.72 -22.29 1.79
N THR A 214 -3.63 -23.19 1.41
CA THR A 214 -3.30 -24.61 1.29
C THR A 214 -2.37 -24.86 0.10
N LEU A 215 -1.60 -25.96 0.16
CA LEU A 215 -0.72 -26.33 -0.95
C LEU A 215 -1.52 -26.56 -2.25
N GLN A 216 -2.71 -27.18 -2.13
CA GLN A 216 -3.58 -27.42 -3.29
C GLN A 216 -4.11 -26.11 -3.90
N ASP A 217 -4.48 -25.12 -3.08
CA ASP A 217 -4.92 -23.81 -3.57
C ASP A 217 -3.79 -23.06 -4.28
N ALA A 218 -2.58 -23.12 -3.72
CA ALA A 218 -1.39 -22.56 -4.34
C ALA A 218 -1.09 -23.20 -5.71
N ILE A 219 -1.19 -24.54 -5.81
CA ILE A 219 -1.04 -25.28 -7.06
C ILE A 219 -2.09 -24.83 -8.08
N ASN A 220 -3.36 -24.87 -7.71
CA ASN A 220 -4.48 -24.51 -8.59
C ASN A 220 -4.38 -23.08 -9.12
N THR A 221 -3.97 -22.16 -8.24
CA THR A 221 -3.84 -20.75 -8.57
C THR A 221 -2.67 -20.51 -9.53
N LEU A 222 -1.52 -21.15 -9.28
CA LEU A 222 -0.35 -21.08 -10.16
C LEU A 222 -0.65 -21.73 -11.52
N HIS A 223 -1.31 -22.89 -11.54
CA HIS A 223 -1.64 -23.63 -12.76
C HIS A 223 -2.50 -22.78 -13.71
N ARG A 224 -3.62 -22.21 -13.23
CA ARG A 224 -4.46 -21.29 -14.04
C ARG A 224 -3.66 -20.12 -14.59
N SER A 225 -2.73 -19.59 -13.82
CA SER A 225 -1.89 -18.46 -14.25
C SER A 225 -0.85 -18.88 -15.28
N ALA A 226 -0.32 -20.07 -15.17
CA ALA A 226 0.63 -20.67 -16.13
C ALA A 226 -0.04 -20.92 -17.48
N GLU A 227 -1.21 -21.53 -17.50
CA GLU A 227 -2.01 -21.75 -18.73
C GLU A 227 -2.29 -20.44 -19.46
N LYS A 228 -2.79 -19.43 -18.73
CA LYS A 228 -3.09 -18.12 -19.32
C LYS A 228 -1.89 -17.43 -19.95
N ARG A 229 -0.67 -17.74 -19.49
CA ARG A 229 0.60 -17.13 -19.94
C ARG A 229 1.45 -18.06 -20.78
N GLN A 230 0.89 -19.20 -21.18
CA GLN A 230 1.58 -20.20 -21.99
C GLN A 230 2.92 -20.63 -21.36
N SER A 231 2.94 -20.72 -20.04
CA SER A 231 4.09 -21.22 -19.28
C SER A 231 3.95 -22.72 -19.11
N SER A 232 4.78 -23.49 -19.77
CA SER A 232 4.76 -24.96 -19.66
C SER A 232 5.54 -25.48 -18.45
N GLN A 233 6.30 -24.61 -17.76
CA GLN A 233 6.99 -24.93 -16.53
C GLN A 233 6.88 -23.81 -15.51
N SER A 234 6.49 -24.15 -14.27
CA SER A 234 6.37 -23.22 -13.17
C SER A 234 6.88 -23.84 -11.87
N ILE A 235 7.33 -23.02 -10.94
CA ILE A 235 7.87 -23.46 -9.66
C ILE A 235 6.96 -22.99 -8.54
N LEU A 236 6.58 -23.89 -7.64
CA LEU A 236 5.90 -23.58 -6.39
C LEU A 236 6.85 -23.83 -5.22
N ILE A 237 7.10 -22.80 -4.42
CA ILE A 237 7.86 -22.93 -3.18
C ILE A 237 6.88 -23.20 -2.04
N LYS A 238 6.95 -24.42 -1.49
CA LYS A 238 6.19 -24.85 -0.33
C LYS A 238 6.86 -24.34 0.94
N THR A 239 6.13 -23.57 1.75
CA THR A 239 6.64 -22.93 2.98
C THR A 239 6.21 -23.64 4.25
N HIS A 240 5.11 -24.39 4.23
CA HIS A 240 4.57 -25.15 5.35
C HIS A 240 3.80 -26.37 4.86
N SER A 241 3.51 -27.30 5.78
CA SER A 241 2.67 -28.46 5.51
C SER A 241 1.25 -28.20 5.97
N ASP A 242 0.29 -28.61 5.16
CA ASP A 242 -1.13 -28.51 5.52
C ASP A 242 -1.44 -29.46 6.69
N LEU A 243 -2.35 -29.06 7.55
CA LEU A 243 -2.82 -29.86 8.69
C LEU A 243 -3.54 -31.14 8.26
N LEU A 244 -4.17 -31.13 7.09
CA LEU A 244 -4.82 -32.26 6.49
C LEU A 244 -3.84 -32.94 5.51
N CYS A 245 -3.41 -34.16 5.82
CA CYS A 245 -2.49 -34.96 4.99
C CYS A 245 -3.16 -35.47 3.70
N ILE A 246 -3.71 -34.57 2.90
CA ILE A 246 -4.21 -34.91 1.56
C ILE A 246 -3.04 -34.77 0.59
N ARG A 247 -2.75 -35.83 -0.16
CA ARG A 247 -1.73 -35.75 -1.21
C ARG A 247 -2.23 -34.79 -2.29
N PRO A 248 -1.51 -33.71 -2.57
CA PRO A 248 -1.96 -32.75 -3.57
C PRO A 248 -1.86 -33.34 -4.97
N THR A 249 -2.80 -32.99 -5.84
CA THR A 249 -2.71 -33.28 -7.26
C THR A 249 -1.84 -32.22 -7.91
N VAL A 250 -0.65 -32.63 -8.40
CA VAL A 250 0.34 -31.72 -8.99
C VAL A 250 0.36 -31.89 -10.50
N PRO A 251 0.01 -30.87 -11.28
CA PRO A 251 0.14 -30.87 -12.73
C PRO A 251 1.62 -31.07 -13.15
N PRO A 252 1.90 -31.76 -14.29
CA PRO A 252 3.27 -31.98 -14.77
C PRO A 252 4.06 -30.69 -15.04
N SER A 253 3.35 -29.57 -15.29
CA SER A 253 3.91 -28.25 -15.51
C SER A 253 4.39 -27.56 -14.23
N ILE A 254 4.10 -28.10 -13.05
CA ILE A 254 4.47 -27.48 -11.78
C ILE A 254 5.49 -28.34 -11.04
N ARG A 255 6.62 -27.72 -10.69
CA ARG A 255 7.62 -28.32 -9.79
C ARG A 255 7.49 -27.71 -8.40
N ILE A 256 7.39 -28.55 -7.38
CA ILE A 256 7.34 -28.11 -5.98
C ILE A 256 8.76 -28.22 -5.39
N ILE A 257 9.19 -27.13 -4.77
CA ILE A 257 10.44 -27.05 -4.00
C ILE A 257 10.07 -26.70 -2.56
N GLU A 258 10.57 -27.46 -1.59
CA GLU A 258 10.35 -27.14 -0.18
C GLU A 258 11.32 -26.04 0.28
N ALA A 259 10.79 -25.03 0.96
CA ALA A 259 11.61 -24.01 1.61
C ALA A 259 12.46 -24.64 2.74
N PRO A 260 13.67 -24.12 3.01
CA PRO A 260 14.55 -24.69 4.06
C PRO A 260 13.88 -24.83 5.42
N GLY A 261 13.04 -23.84 5.80
CA GLY A 261 12.28 -23.90 7.05
C GLY A 261 11.26 -25.05 7.10
N CYS A 262 10.62 -25.36 5.98
CA CYS A 262 9.68 -26.49 5.89
C CYS A 262 10.41 -27.82 6.03
N THR A 263 11.54 -27.96 5.37
CA THR A 263 12.40 -29.16 5.46
C THR A 263 12.93 -29.35 6.88
N LEU A 264 13.40 -28.29 7.53
CA LEU A 264 13.88 -28.32 8.91
C LEU A 264 12.76 -28.70 9.88
N GLN A 265 11.57 -28.13 9.75
CA GLN A 265 10.42 -28.46 10.60
C GLN A 265 10.02 -29.93 10.47
N SER A 266 10.04 -30.44 9.24
CA SER A 266 9.78 -31.87 8.97
C SER A 266 10.81 -32.78 9.66
N LEU A 267 12.07 -32.39 9.63
CA LEU A 267 13.15 -33.11 10.31
C LEU A 267 12.97 -33.08 11.85
N VAL A 268 12.70 -31.91 12.39
CA VAL A 268 12.45 -31.74 13.83
C VAL A 268 11.28 -32.61 14.29
N ASN A 269 10.20 -32.65 13.51
CA ASN A 269 9.02 -33.47 13.83
C ASN A 269 9.36 -34.97 13.81
N ARG A 270 10.20 -35.43 12.87
CA ARG A 270 10.69 -36.85 12.84
C ARG A 270 11.53 -37.17 14.04
N ILE A 271 12.43 -36.28 14.46
CA ILE A 271 13.28 -36.46 15.65
C ILE A 271 12.44 -36.52 16.92
N ARG A 272 11.39 -35.71 17.01
CA ARG A 272 10.47 -35.65 18.16
C ARG A 272 9.50 -36.83 18.23
N ALA A 273 9.20 -37.46 17.10
CA ALA A 273 8.31 -38.60 17.09
C ALA A 273 9.03 -39.79 17.83
N PRO A 274 8.42 -40.33 18.90
CA PRO A 274 9.02 -41.48 19.58
C PRO A 274 9.17 -42.62 18.58
N GLN A 275 10.39 -43.21 18.50
CA GLN A 275 10.58 -44.46 17.76
C GLN A 275 9.61 -45.50 18.33
N ARG A 276 8.56 -45.80 17.59
CA ARG A 276 7.75 -46.97 17.93
C ARG A 276 8.67 -48.16 17.78
N LEU A 277 9.20 -48.63 18.91
CA LEU A 277 9.89 -49.92 19.01
C LEU A 277 8.94 -50.95 18.41
N SER A 278 9.33 -51.49 17.27
CA SER A 278 8.75 -52.70 16.73
C SER A 278 9.03 -53.80 17.73
N LYS A 279 8.08 -54.11 18.59
CA LYS A 279 8.08 -55.38 19.29
C LYS A 279 7.69 -56.43 18.29
N SER A 280 8.70 -57.19 17.90
CA SER A 280 8.58 -58.53 17.25
C SER A 280 7.79 -59.48 18.13
#